data_59bec24475a7eb59e471bedc7f1e666c
#
_entry.id   59bec24475a7eb59e471bedc7f1e666c
#
_cell.length_a   1.000
_cell.length_b   1.000
_cell.length_c   1.000
_cell.angle_alpha   90.00
_cell.angle_beta   90.00
_cell.angle_gamma   90.00
#
_symmetry.space_group_name_H-M   'P 1'
#
loop_
_entity.id
_entity.type
_entity.pdbx_description
1 polymer ?
#
loop_
_entity_poly.entity_id
_entity_poly.type
_entity_poly.pdbx_seq_one_letter_code
_entity_poly.pdbx_strand_id
1 'polypeptide(L)'
;MSVPIADTTRVEPAFAAAWYDGWIEAWNERKPEMIPGLVTEDFLLDSPTTRHTGWHVQGQEAAAGYLRYIVNAYPDLKWEVAAPPMFRNDLARVAFSWRGTGHFSGVLDPPGVAGTGRPFDFSGLEVFDFRDGRACYLNASYDLLGLMKQIGLYQGATKAAPS
;
A
#
# COMPACT_ATOMS: atom_id res chain seq x y z
N MET A 1 12.53 13.17 10.75
CA MET A 1 12.74 12.61 9.39
C MET A 1 11.89 13.37 8.41
N SER A 2 12.49 13.89 7.38
CA SER A 2 11.78 14.72 6.39
C SER A 2 11.10 13.83 5.35
N VAL A 3 9.85 14.15 5.04
CA VAL A 3 9.15 13.59 3.89
C VAL A 3 9.83 14.09 2.60
N PRO A 4 10.10 13.22 1.63
CA PRO A 4 10.63 13.64 0.34
C PRO A 4 9.76 14.71 -0.33
N ILE A 5 10.38 15.63 -1.03
CA ILE A 5 9.68 16.77 -1.63
C ILE A 5 9.25 16.42 -3.06
N ALA A 6 7.96 16.60 -3.33
CA ALA A 6 7.39 16.43 -4.66
C ALA A 6 7.76 17.58 -5.60
N ASP A 7 7.72 17.31 -6.91
CA ASP A 7 7.77 18.35 -7.92
C ASP A 7 6.55 19.28 -7.83
N THR A 8 6.70 20.52 -8.27
CA THR A 8 5.62 21.52 -8.27
C THR A 8 4.77 21.46 -9.54
N THR A 9 5.17 20.67 -10.52
CA THR A 9 4.44 20.50 -11.77
C THR A 9 3.39 19.38 -11.61
N ARG A 10 2.17 19.67 -12.04
CA ARG A 10 1.08 18.70 -12.06
C ARG A 10 1.47 17.44 -12.82
N VAL A 11 1.07 16.29 -12.30
CA VAL A 11 1.21 15.00 -12.99
C VAL A 11 0.22 14.89 -14.14
N GLU A 12 0.70 14.52 -15.32
CA GLU A 12 -0.16 14.28 -16.47
C GLU A 12 -0.99 13.00 -16.29
N PRO A 13 -2.31 13.02 -16.60
CA PRO A 13 -3.19 11.88 -16.40
C PRO A 13 -2.73 10.59 -17.07
N ALA A 14 -2.19 10.66 -18.30
CA ALA A 14 -1.69 9.50 -19.01
C ALA A 14 -0.47 8.87 -18.31
N PHE A 15 0.43 9.70 -17.79
CA PHE A 15 1.58 9.23 -17.01
C PHE A 15 1.10 8.55 -15.72
N ALA A 16 0.18 9.18 -14.98
CA ALA A 16 -0.34 8.62 -13.73
C ALA A 16 -0.99 7.26 -13.95
N ALA A 17 -1.79 7.10 -15.00
CA ALA A 17 -2.43 5.83 -15.33
C ALA A 17 -1.40 4.75 -15.63
N ALA A 18 -0.43 5.02 -16.50
CA ALA A 18 0.62 4.06 -16.85
C ALA A 18 1.50 3.69 -15.66
N TRP A 19 1.86 4.67 -14.82
CA TRP A 19 2.64 4.44 -13.61
C TRP A 19 1.89 3.56 -12.61
N TYR A 20 0.61 3.86 -12.38
CA TYR A 20 -0.20 3.10 -11.41
C TYR A 20 -0.48 1.68 -11.91
N ASP A 21 -0.65 1.47 -13.21
CA ASP A 21 -0.72 0.13 -13.79
C ASP A 21 0.54 -0.68 -13.45
N GLY A 22 1.72 -0.08 -13.57
CA GLY A 22 2.98 -0.71 -13.17
C GLY A 22 3.06 -1.01 -11.68
N TRP A 23 2.59 -0.09 -10.83
CA TRP A 23 2.52 -0.29 -9.38
C TRP A 23 1.61 -1.46 -9.03
N ILE A 24 0.39 -1.49 -9.58
CA ILE A 24 -0.57 -2.59 -9.39
C ILE A 24 -0.03 -3.91 -9.93
N GLU A 25 0.64 -3.91 -11.08
CA GLU A 25 1.28 -5.11 -11.65
C GLU A 25 2.34 -5.68 -10.69
N ALA A 26 3.20 -4.82 -10.14
CA ALA A 26 4.23 -5.26 -9.20
C ALA A 26 3.64 -6.03 -8.01
N TRP A 27 2.52 -5.57 -7.50
CA TRP A 27 1.79 -6.23 -6.41
C TRP A 27 1.08 -7.50 -6.86
N ASN A 28 0.27 -7.43 -7.91
CA ASN A 28 -0.58 -8.54 -8.35
C ASN A 28 0.24 -9.70 -8.94
N GLU A 29 1.36 -9.39 -9.59
CA GLU A 29 2.25 -10.39 -10.19
C GLU A 29 3.41 -10.79 -9.27
N ARG A 30 3.45 -10.28 -8.04
CA ARG A 30 4.51 -10.55 -7.05
C ARG A 30 5.91 -10.27 -7.60
N LYS A 31 6.08 -9.07 -8.18
CA LYS A 31 7.31 -8.63 -8.83
C LYS A 31 7.99 -7.50 -8.04
N PRO A 32 8.58 -7.78 -6.85
CA PRO A 32 9.25 -6.75 -6.06
C PRO A 32 10.41 -6.08 -6.81
N GLU A 33 11.00 -6.74 -7.80
CA GLU A 33 12.06 -6.22 -8.66
C GLU A 33 11.61 -5.05 -9.55
N MET A 34 10.29 -4.84 -9.72
CA MET A 34 9.77 -3.66 -10.43
C MET A 34 9.82 -2.40 -9.57
N ILE A 35 9.79 -2.52 -8.24
CA ILE A 35 9.66 -1.39 -7.33
C ILE A 35 10.77 -0.34 -7.51
N PRO A 36 12.07 -0.71 -7.59
CA PRO A 36 13.12 0.29 -7.76
C PRO A 36 12.98 1.19 -8.99
N GLY A 37 12.36 0.71 -10.06
CA GLY A 37 12.09 1.50 -11.26
C GLY A 37 10.91 2.48 -11.12
N LEU A 38 10.04 2.25 -10.14
CA LEU A 38 8.82 3.03 -9.91
C LEU A 38 8.99 4.13 -8.87
N VAL A 39 9.96 4.00 -7.98
CA VAL A 39 10.15 4.91 -6.83
C VAL A 39 11.55 5.52 -6.80
N THR A 40 11.69 6.66 -6.13
CA THR A 40 12.98 7.32 -5.94
C THR A 40 13.84 6.59 -4.91
N GLU A 41 15.15 6.87 -4.90
CA GLU A 41 16.09 6.26 -3.95
C GLU A 41 15.75 6.58 -2.48
N ASP A 42 15.16 7.75 -2.23
CA ASP A 42 14.73 8.21 -0.91
C ASP A 42 13.24 7.98 -0.63
N PHE A 43 12.56 7.18 -1.45
CA PHE A 43 11.13 6.89 -1.32
C PHE A 43 10.73 6.55 0.11
N LEU A 44 9.67 7.18 0.61
CA LEU A 44 9.11 6.90 1.92
C LEU A 44 7.70 6.33 1.78
N LEU A 45 7.47 5.16 2.38
CA LEU A 45 6.15 4.52 2.44
C LEU A 45 5.59 4.68 3.85
N ASP A 46 4.46 5.38 3.95
CA ASP A 46 3.71 5.58 5.18
C ASP A 46 2.31 4.98 5.02
N SER A 47 1.97 4.04 5.87
CA SER A 47 0.69 3.32 5.83
C SER A 47 0.20 3.01 7.25
N PRO A 48 -1.08 2.65 7.43
CA PRO A 48 -1.56 2.14 8.70
C PRO A 48 -0.74 0.96 9.22
N THR A 49 -0.30 0.06 8.34
CA THR A 49 0.55 -1.09 8.72
C THR A 49 1.91 -0.65 9.23
N THR A 50 2.60 0.26 8.53
CA THR A 50 3.92 0.73 8.97
C THR A 50 3.84 1.50 10.27
N ARG A 51 2.80 2.30 10.45
CA ARG A 51 2.56 3.02 11.72
C ARG A 51 2.27 2.07 12.88
N HIS A 52 1.47 1.03 12.63
CA HIS A 52 1.14 0.03 13.64
C HIS A 52 2.35 -0.80 14.08
N THR A 53 3.16 -1.23 13.12
CA THR A 53 4.33 -2.08 13.39
C THR A 53 5.56 -1.30 13.83
N GLY A 54 5.58 0.02 13.63
CA GLY A 54 6.77 0.84 13.83
C GLY A 54 7.84 0.62 12.75
N TRP A 55 7.49 -0.02 11.64
CA TRP A 55 8.43 -0.29 10.56
C TRP A 55 8.66 0.98 9.73
N HIS A 56 9.90 1.39 9.63
CA HIS A 56 10.30 2.52 8.82
C HIS A 56 10.70 2.02 7.42
N VAL A 57 9.83 2.25 6.42
CA VAL A 57 10.05 1.83 5.05
C VAL A 57 10.54 3.01 4.22
N GLN A 58 11.85 3.13 4.10
CA GLN A 58 12.50 4.17 3.30
C GLN A 58 13.51 3.56 2.33
N GLY A 59 13.47 4.03 1.08
CA GLY A 59 14.34 3.58 0.01
C GLY A 59 13.74 2.46 -0.85
N GLN A 60 14.36 2.23 -1.99
CA GLN A 60 13.88 1.30 -2.99
C GLN A 60 13.86 -0.16 -2.50
N GLU A 61 14.92 -0.59 -1.83
CA GLU A 61 15.00 -1.97 -1.33
C GLU A 61 14.04 -2.21 -0.16
N ALA A 62 13.88 -1.23 0.73
CA ALA A 62 12.92 -1.34 1.83
C ALA A 62 11.47 -1.40 1.29
N ALA A 63 11.16 -0.65 0.25
CA ALA A 63 9.84 -0.70 -0.40
C ALA A 63 9.59 -2.06 -1.07
N ALA A 64 10.58 -2.61 -1.78
CA ALA A 64 10.50 -3.95 -2.34
C ALA A 64 10.35 -5.01 -1.24
N GLY A 65 11.06 -4.86 -0.13
CA GLY A 65 10.94 -5.71 1.06
C GLY A 65 9.56 -5.67 1.69
N TYR A 66 8.94 -4.48 1.71
CA TYR A 66 7.57 -4.33 2.19
C TYR A 66 6.57 -5.10 1.32
N LEU A 67 6.72 -5.04 -0.01
CA LEU A 67 5.90 -5.85 -0.92
C LEU A 67 6.07 -7.34 -0.63
N ARG A 68 7.32 -7.83 -0.53
CA ARG A 68 7.60 -9.25 -0.21
C ARG A 68 6.93 -9.67 1.11
N TYR A 69 7.01 -8.83 2.13
CA TYR A 69 6.38 -9.08 3.42
C TYR A 69 4.87 -9.26 3.31
N ILE A 70 4.20 -8.36 2.59
CA ILE A 70 2.76 -8.40 2.43
C ILE A 70 2.31 -9.59 1.59
N VAL A 71 2.94 -9.86 0.45
CA VAL A 71 2.54 -10.99 -0.42
C VAL A 71 2.87 -12.35 0.19
N ASN A 72 3.86 -12.41 1.08
CA ASN A 72 4.14 -13.63 1.85
C ASN A 72 3.00 -13.98 2.82
N ALA A 73 2.35 -12.99 3.38
CA ALA A 73 1.19 -13.17 4.26
C ALA A 73 -0.10 -13.43 3.47
N TYR A 74 -0.24 -12.77 2.35
CA TYR A 74 -1.44 -12.78 1.50
C TYR A 74 -1.10 -13.22 0.06
N PRO A 75 -0.82 -14.51 -0.17
CA PRO A 75 -0.28 -14.99 -1.45
C PRO A 75 -1.20 -14.78 -2.65
N ASP A 76 -2.50 -14.70 -2.43
CA ASP A 76 -3.53 -14.48 -3.45
C ASP A 76 -4.06 -13.03 -3.47
N LEU A 77 -3.34 -12.11 -2.83
CA LEU A 77 -3.71 -10.70 -2.80
C LEU A 77 -3.93 -10.17 -4.21
N LYS A 78 -5.06 -9.49 -4.40
CA LYS A 78 -5.41 -8.81 -5.63
C LYS A 78 -5.81 -7.38 -5.34
N TRP A 79 -5.14 -6.45 -5.99
CA TRP A 79 -5.47 -5.03 -5.99
C TRP A 79 -6.23 -4.66 -7.26
N GLU A 80 -7.28 -3.86 -7.11
CA GLU A 80 -8.06 -3.32 -8.22
C GLU A 80 -8.27 -1.82 -8.03
N VAL A 81 -8.20 -1.06 -9.11
CA VAL A 81 -8.53 0.36 -9.11
C VAL A 81 -10.04 0.52 -8.91
N ALA A 82 -10.43 1.30 -7.91
CA ALA A 82 -11.84 1.44 -7.53
C ALA A 82 -12.52 2.68 -8.16
N ALA A 83 -11.76 3.72 -8.47
CA ALA A 83 -12.29 4.98 -9.04
C ALA A 83 -11.20 5.71 -9.85
N PRO A 84 -11.59 6.66 -10.71
CA PRO A 84 -10.62 7.51 -11.39
C PRO A 84 -9.72 8.27 -10.41
N PRO A 85 -8.43 8.49 -10.74
CA PRO A 85 -7.51 9.20 -9.86
C PRO A 85 -7.87 10.67 -9.67
N MET A 86 -7.45 11.22 -8.54
CA MET A 86 -7.61 12.63 -8.19
C MET A 86 -6.25 13.33 -8.24
N PHE A 87 -6.19 14.50 -8.87
CA PHE A 87 -4.94 15.25 -9.11
C PHE A 87 -4.94 16.58 -8.38
N ARG A 88 -3.74 16.98 -7.90
CA ARG A 88 -3.49 18.37 -7.55
C ARG A 88 -3.00 19.15 -8.77
N ASN A 89 -3.29 20.45 -8.82
CA ASN A 89 -2.86 21.31 -9.93
C ASN A 89 -1.53 22.02 -9.66
N ASP A 90 -1.13 22.11 -8.39
CA ASP A 90 0.01 22.89 -7.91
C ASP A 90 1.18 22.02 -7.40
N LEU A 91 1.01 20.72 -7.43
CA LEU A 91 1.96 19.76 -6.88
C LEU A 91 1.84 18.44 -7.65
N ALA A 92 2.95 17.75 -7.82
CA ALA A 92 2.97 16.42 -8.43
C ALA A 92 2.44 15.36 -7.44
N ARG A 93 1.14 15.45 -7.15
CA ARG A 93 0.43 14.57 -6.20
C ARG A 93 -0.82 13.99 -6.84
N VAL A 94 -0.97 12.67 -6.70
CA VAL A 94 -2.12 11.94 -7.23
C VAL A 94 -2.65 10.99 -6.16
N ALA A 95 -3.95 10.98 -5.96
CA ALA A 95 -4.64 10.01 -5.11
C ALA A 95 -5.34 8.96 -5.95
N PHE A 96 -5.12 7.68 -5.60
CA PHE A 96 -5.75 6.53 -6.23
C PHE A 96 -6.61 5.79 -5.22
N SER A 97 -7.86 5.49 -5.57
CA SER A 97 -8.70 4.60 -4.77
C SER A 97 -8.58 3.17 -5.26
N TRP A 98 -8.54 2.24 -4.33
CA TRP A 98 -8.33 0.84 -4.63
C TRP A 98 -9.18 -0.07 -3.73
N ARG A 99 -9.33 -1.31 -4.16
CA ARG A 99 -9.88 -2.42 -3.39
C ARG A 99 -8.88 -3.56 -3.38
N GLY A 100 -8.68 -4.16 -2.21
CA GLY A 100 -7.83 -5.32 -2.02
C GLY A 100 -8.63 -6.51 -1.52
N THR A 101 -8.42 -7.68 -2.13
CA THR A 101 -9.07 -8.94 -1.76
C THR A 101 -8.04 -10.05 -1.66
N GLY A 102 -8.33 -11.08 -0.89
CA GLY A 102 -7.46 -12.24 -0.75
C GLY A 102 -7.74 -13.01 0.54
N HIS A 103 -6.77 -13.83 0.94
CA HIS A 103 -6.83 -14.64 2.16
C HIS A 103 -5.53 -14.50 2.95
N PHE A 104 -5.64 -14.49 4.27
CA PHE A 104 -4.48 -14.61 5.14
C PHE A 104 -4.09 -16.08 5.26
N SER A 105 -3.40 -16.60 4.26
CA SER A 105 -3.02 -18.02 4.16
C SER A 105 -1.52 -18.26 4.27
N GLY A 106 -0.71 -17.22 4.22
CA GLY A 106 0.74 -17.30 4.38
C GLY A 106 1.20 -17.01 5.81
N VAL A 107 2.27 -16.24 5.95
CA VAL A 107 2.88 -15.91 7.25
C VAL A 107 3.23 -14.42 7.27
N LEU A 108 2.88 -13.74 8.36
CA LEU A 108 3.42 -12.42 8.69
C LEU A 108 4.77 -12.63 9.40
N ASP A 109 5.85 -12.45 8.69
CA ASP A 109 7.20 -12.66 9.21
C ASP A 109 8.15 -11.50 8.88
N PRO A 110 8.64 -10.77 9.85
CA PRO A 110 8.48 -10.93 11.30
C PRO A 110 7.06 -10.53 11.79
N PRO A 111 6.55 -11.05 12.94
CA PRO A 111 7.26 -11.93 13.89
C PRO A 111 7.10 -13.45 13.64
N GLY A 112 6.35 -13.87 12.64
CA GLY A 112 6.09 -15.28 12.38
C GLY A 112 4.67 -15.71 12.76
N VAL A 113 3.67 -14.88 12.45
CA VAL A 113 2.25 -15.20 12.69
C VAL A 113 1.70 -15.98 11.50
N ALA A 114 1.35 -17.24 11.75
CA ALA A 114 0.77 -18.12 10.74
C ALA A 114 -0.62 -17.64 10.31
N GLY A 115 -0.90 -17.78 9.02
CA GLY A 115 -2.18 -17.43 8.43
C GLY A 115 -3.35 -18.20 9.01
N THR A 116 -4.49 -17.55 9.06
CA THR A 116 -5.76 -18.13 9.55
C THR A 116 -6.59 -18.75 8.44
N GLY A 117 -6.21 -18.52 7.19
CA GLY A 117 -6.99 -18.91 6.00
C GLY A 117 -8.22 -18.05 5.75
N ARG A 118 -8.47 -17.02 6.58
CA ARG A 118 -9.65 -16.17 6.46
C ARG A 118 -9.55 -15.20 5.29
N PRO A 119 -10.66 -14.95 4.58
CA PRO A 119 -10.72 -13.98 3.53
C PRO A 119 -10.74 -12.55 4.07
N PHE A 120 -10.28 -11.62 3.24
CA PHE A 120 -10.46 -10.20 3.47
C PHE A 120 -10.91 -9.49 2.19
N ASP A 121 -11.61 -8.39 2.40
CA ASP A 121 -12.07 -7.47 1.38
C ASP A 121 -12.07 -6.08 2.00
N PHE A 122 -11.19 -5.22 1.53
CA PHE A 122 -11.05 -3.87 2.06
C PHE A 122 -10.67 -2.89 0.96
N SER A 123 -10.85 -1.63 1.22
CA SER A 123 -10.52 -0.57 0.27
C SER A 123 -9.80 0.57 0.97
N GLY A 124 -9.19 1.42 0.18
CA GLY A 124 -8.46 2.56 0.70
C GLY A 124 -8.05 3.54 -0.37
N LEU A 125 -7.20 4.47 0.05
CA LEU A 125 -6.59 5.49 -0.78
C LEU A 125 -5.08 5.38 -0.67
N GLU A 126 -4.41 5.54 -1.81
CA GLU A 126 -2.98 5.76 -1.89
C GLU A 126 -2.73 7.14 -2.46
N VAL A 127 -2.07 8.00 -1.69
CA VAL A 127 -1.67 9.33 -2.15
C VAL A 127 -0.19 9.32 -2.42
N PHE A 128 0.17 9.47 -3.69
CA PHE A 128 1.57 9.49 -4.13
C PHE A 128 2.03 10.89 -4.47
N ASP A 129 3.22 11.23 -3.99
CA ASP A 129 3.99 12.38 -4.46
C ASP A 129 5.05 11.90 -5.45
N PHE A 130 5.21 12.66 -6.53
CA PHE A 130 6.15 12.32 -7.61
C PHE A 130 7.28 13.34 -7.71
N ARG A 131 8.45 12.86 -8.11
CA ARG A 131 9.63 13.65 -8.42
C ARG A 131 10.41 12.95 -9.52
N ASP A 132 10.73 13.69 -10.57
CA ASP A 132 11.49 13.19 -11.72
C ASP A 132 10.92 11.90 -12.33
N GLY A 133 9.57 11.81 -12.43
CA GLY A 133 8.89 10.66 -13.04
C GLY A 133 8.83 9.40 -12.18
N ARG A 134 9.12 9.49 -10.88
CA ARG A 134 9.01 8.39 -9.92
C ARG A 134 8.29 8.84 -8.66
N ALA A 135 7.63 7.91 -7.98
CA ALA A 135 7.04 8.23 -6.69
C ALA A 135 8.14 8.43 -5.64
N CYS A 136 8.07 9.53 -4.89
CA CYS A 136 9.00 9.81 -3.78
C CYS A 136 8.34 9.65 -2.41
N TYR A 137 7.03 9.67 -2.33
CA TYR A 137 6.29 9.48 -1.08
C TYR A 137 4.96 8.80 -1.33
N LEU A 138 4.63 7.84 -0.50
CA LEU A 138 3.30 7.22 -0.42
C LEU A 138 2.73 7.45 0.96
N ASN A 139 1.55 8.05 1.01
CA ASN A 139 0.70 8.09 2.19
C ASN A 139 -0.57 7.29 1.91
N ALA A 140 -0.65 6.09 2.47
CA ALA A 140 -1.81 5.22 2.34
C ALA A 140 -2.76 5.36 3.52
N SER A 141 -4.05 5.20 3.24
CA SER A 141 -5.11 5.19 4.26
C SER A 141 -6.06 4.04 3.99
N TYR A 142 -6.25 3.18 4.97
CA TYR A 142 -7.23 2.09 4.95
C TYR A 142 -7.58 1.67 6.38
N ASP A 143 -8.67 0.93 6.53
CA ASP A 143 -9.12 0.41 7.81
C ASP A 143 -8.32 -0.83 8.22
N LEU A 144 -7.15 -0.63 8.84
CA LEU A 144 -6.31 -1.71 9.33
C LEU A 144 -7.03 -2.53 10.43
N LEU A 145 -7.78 -1.87 11.30
CA LEU A 145 -8.52 -2.57 12.36
C LEU A 145 -9.57 -3.52 11.77
N GLY A 146 -10.32 -3.05 10.77
CA GLY A 146 -11.28 -3.88 10.04
C GLY A 146 -10.63 -5.05 9.33
N LEU A 147 -9.48 -4.83 8.68
CA LEU A 147 -8.68 -5.88 8.07
C LEU A 147 -8.25 -6.92 9.10
N MET A 148 -7.69 -6.50 10.24
CA MET A 148 -7.24 -7.42 11.30
C MET A 148 -8.40 -8.24 11.89
N LYS A 149 -9.59 -7.65 11.99
CA LYS A 149 -10.81 -8.38 12.39
C LYS A 149 -11.19 -9.45 11.36
N GLN A 150 -11.18 -9.10 10.09
CA GLN A 150 -11.50 -10.05 9.00
C GLN A 150 -10.57 -11.26 8.99
N ILE A 151 -9.28 -11.03 9.16
CA ILE A 151 -8.27 -12.11 9.12
C ILE A 151 -8.06 -12.82 10.46
N GLY A 152 -8.79 -12.42 11.51
CA GLY A 152 -8.77 -13.09 12.80
C GLY A 152 -7.62 -12.75 13.72
N LEU A 153 -6.93 -11.63 13.49
CA LEU A 153 -5.81 -11.17 14.33
C LEU A 153 -6.20 -10.17 15.41
N TYR A 154 -7.42 -9.66 15.37
CA TYR A 154 -7.92 -8.77 16.39
C TYR A 154 -9.04 -9.42 17.18
N GLN A 155 -8.82 -9.60 18.48
CA GLN A 155 -9.80 -10.11 19.44
C GLN A 155 -10.10 -9.03 20.47
N GLY A 156 -10.55 -7.85 20.01
CA GLY A 156 -11.03 -6.81 20.93
C GLY A 156 -12.29 -7.27 21.66
N ALA A 157 -12.58 -6.64 22.81
CA ALA A 157 -13.84 -6.84 23.49
C ALA A 157 -14.99 -6.54 22.52
N THR A 158 -15.71 -7.56 22.10
CA THR A 158 -16.97 -7.42 21.40
C THR A 158 -17.94 -6.80 22.40
N LYS A 159 -18.15 -5.49 22.32
CA LYS A 159 -19.36 -4.93 22.91
C LYS A 159 -20.52 -5.57 22.15
N ALA A 160 -21.37 -6.27 22.89
CA ALA A 160 -22.65 -6.65 22.33
C ALA A 160 -23.32 -5.39 21.76
N ALA A 161 -23.89 -5.51 20.57
CA ALA A 161 -24.66 -4.42 20.01
C ALA A 161 -25.71 -4.00 21.05
N PRO A 162 -25.94 -2.68 21.25
CA PRO A 162 -27.00 -2.25 22.14
C PRO A 162 -28.32 -2.83 21.67
N SER A 163 -29.03 -3.47 22.57
CA SER A 163 -30.35 -4.03 22.35
C SER A 163 -31.41 -2.95 22.11
#